data_52f4a38b36b47cf4112c4a4f01cadb87
#
_entry.id   52f4a38b36b47cf4112c4a4f01cadb87
#
_cell.length_a   1.000
_cell.length_b   1.000
_cell.length_c   1.000
_cell.angle_alpha   90.00
_cell.angle_beta   90.00
_cell.angle_gamma   90.00
#
_symmetry.space_group_name_H-M   'P 1'
#
loop_
_entity.id
_entity.type
_entity.pdbx_description
1 polymer ?
#
loop_
_entity_poly.entity_id
_entity_poly.type
_entity_poly.pdbx_seq_one_letter_code
_entity_poly.pdbx_strand_id
1 'polypeptide(L)'
;RFFTSPMDSVVSEHNWKVWSDQGIRPILPRTTPLEIRLDGCNYIFAAFSLKEVAENFLQRRPSGNGPFRVCIDPGNGHDTKLFEIGKALKAAYGPGINLMGGNIGNPKTYAEYCKTGFDYVRVGMTGGSLVNHSAHGFAYPQASLLIDTLGIKNTSLMGLKHTKIVSDGGVTGPIDIMKAIALGADYVMAGREFA
;
A
#
# COMPACT_ATOMS: atom_id res chain seq x y z
N ARG A 1 1.03 -12.23 -7.66
CA ARG A 1 0.65 -11.57 -6.38
C ARG A 1 1.73 -10.57 -5.92
N PHE A 2 2.20 -9.71 -6.83
CA PHE A 2 3.29 -8.79 -6.54
C PHE A 2 2.90 -7.35 -6.75
N PHE A 3 3.44 -6.47 -5.91
CA PHE A 3 3.53 -5.04 -6.12
C PHE A 3 5.00 -4.63 -6.23
N THR A 4 5.28 -3.62 -7.05
CA THR A 4 6.56 -2.93 -6.97
C THR A 4 6.53 -1.96 -5.79
N SER A 5 7.68 -1.75 -5.14
CA SER A 5 7.81 -0.59 -4.25
C SER A 5 7.74 0.70 -5.07
N PRO A 6 7.12 1.77 -4.53
CA PRO A 6 7.04 3.07 -5.20
C PRO A 6 8.39 3.81 -5.14
N MET A 7 9.35 3.33 -5.89
CA MET A 7 10.74 3.84 -5.93
C MET A 7 11.13 4.17 -7.37
N ASP A 8 11.83 5.28 -7.56
CA ASP A 8 12.27 5.78 -8.88
C ASP A 8 13.18 4.80 -9.60
N SER A 9 14.01 4.08 -8.82
CA SER A 9 14.90 3.03 -9.33
C SER A 9 14.16 1.78 -9.81
N VAL A 10 12.86 1.67 -9.55
CA VAL A 10 12.04 0.50 -9.87
C VAL A 10 10.97 0.84 -10.89
N VAL A 11 10.19 1.91 -10.68
CA VAL A 11 9.02 2.26 -11.51
C VAL A 11 9.07 3.72 -11.92
N SER A 12 8.81 3.94 -13.20
CA SER A 12 8.65 5.26 -13.80
C SER A 12 7.49 5.26 -14.81
N GLU A 13 7.16 6.45 -15.35
CA GLU A 13 6.20 6.61 -16.44
C GLU A 13 6.61 5.86 -17.73
N HIS A 14 7.88 5.51 -17.87
CA HIS A 14 8.41 4.85 -19.06
C HIS A 14 8.39 3.32 -18.98
N ASN A 15 8.45 2.73 -17.76
CA ASN A 15 8.62 1.29 -17.61
C ASN A 15 7.46 0.56 -16.94
N TRP A 16 6.44 1.25 -16.40
CA TRP A 16 5.35 0.61 -15.65
C TRP A 16 4.58 -0.44 -16.45
N LYS A 17 4.50 -0.28 -17.78
CA LYS A 17 3.83 -1.25 -18.68
C LYS A 17 4.54 -2.60 -18.67
N VAL A 18 5.87 -2.58 -18.66
CA VAL A 18 6.70 -3.81 -18.60
C VAL A 18 6.33 -4.65 -17.37
N TRP A 19 6.17 -4.00 -16.22
CA TRP A 19 5.75 -4.67 -14.99
C TRP A 19 4.33 -5.23 -15.11
N SER A 20 3.40 -4.43 -15.62
CA SER A 20 2.01 -4.86 -15.80
C SER A 20 1.88 -6.07 -16.74
N ASP A 21 2.65 -6.09 -17.83
CA ASP A 21 2.66 -7.18 -18.81
C ASP A 21 3.18 -8.49 -18.19
N GLN A 22 4.04 -8.40 -17.17
CA GLN A 22 4.53 -9.53 -16.38
C GLN A 22 3.57 -9.92 -15.23
N GLY A 23 2.40 -9.30 -15.13
CA GLY A 23 1.44 -9.57 -14.05
C GLY A 23 1.83 -9.00 -12.69
N ILE A 24 2.83 -8.13 -12.64
CA ILE A 24 3.24 -7.37 -11.46
C ILE A 24 2.45 -6.07 -11.44
N ARG A 25 2.03 -5.63 -10.25
CA ARG A 25 1.27 -4.40 -10.07
C ARG A 25 2.19 -3.24 -9.75
N PRO A 26 2.50 -2.36 -10.70
CA PRO A 26 3.38 -1.23 -10.46
C PRO A 26 2.68 -0.15 -9.64
N ILE A 27 3.48 0.59 -8.87
CA ILE A 27 3.05 1.78 -8.13
C ILE A 27 3.97 2.93 -8.52
N LEU A 28 3.43 3.97 -9.21
CA LEU A 28 4.19 5.17 -9.51
C LEU A 28 4.63 5.86 -8.22
N PRO A 29 5.92 6.21 -8.08
CA PRO A 29 6.44 6.87 -6.89
C PRO A 29 6.00 8.34 -6.81
N ARG A 30 6.10 8.93 -5.62
CA ARG A 30 5.74 10.34 -5.38
C ARG A 30 6.65 11.33 -6.10
N THR A 31 7.82 10.92 -6.53
CA THR A 31 8.78 11.69 -7.35
C THR A 31 8.33 11.86 -8.80
N THR A 32 7.47 10.97 -9.30
CA THR A 32 6.82 11.17 -10.60
C THR A 32 5.94 12.43 -10.57
N PRO A 33 5.96 13.28 -11.61
CA PRO A 33 5.12 14.48 -11.66
C PRO A 33 3.65 14.22 -11.36
N LEU A 34 3.01 15.18 -10.67
CA LEU A 34 1.65 14.99 -10.14
C LEU A 34 0.64 14.70 -11.25
N GLU A 35 0.73 15.38 -12.38
CA GLU A 35 -0.17 15.21 -13.53
C GLU A 35 -0.08 13.79 -14.08
N ILE A 36 1.14 13.24 -14.19
CA ILE A 36 1.38 11.87 -14.65
C ILE A 36 0.80 10.86 -13.66
N ARG A 37 0.91 11.11 -12.36
CA ARG A 37 0.32 10.26 -11.31
C ARG A 37 -1.21 10.31 -11.33
N LEU A 38 -1.79 11.49 -11.56
CA LEU A 38 -3.25 11.66 -11.64
C LEU A 38 -3.84 10.98 -12.88
N ASP A 39 -3.15 11.00 -14.02
CA ASP A 39 -3.55 10.22 -15.18
C ASP A 39 -3.29 8.72 -14.96
N GLY A 40 -2.10 8.38 -14.51
CA GLY A 40 -1.67 6.99 -14.28
C GLY A 40 -2.55 6.22 -13.30
N CYS A 41 -3.15 6.89 -12.29
CA CYS A 41 -4.01 6.22 -11.31
C CYS A 41 -5.31 5.65 -11.90
N ASN A 42 -5.66 5.95 -13.13
CA ASN A 42 -6.72 5.26 -13.88
C ASN A 42 -6.32 3.83 -14.29
N TYR A 43 -5.03 3.55 -14.43
CA TYR A 43 -4.50 2.29 -14.98
C TYR A 43 -3.74 1.46 -13.93
N ILE A 44 -2.89 2.10 -13.14
CA ILE A 44 -2.01 1.49 -12.15
C ILE A 44 -2.10 2.25 -10.82
N PHE A 45 -1.55 1.68 -9.74
CA PHE A 45 -1.43 2.44 -8.50
C PHE A 45 -0.46 3.61 -8.67
N ALA A 46 -0.79 4.75 -8.06
CA ALA A 46 0.11 5.88 -7.93
C ALA A 46 0.16 6.35 -6.47
N ALA A 47 1.35 6.68 -6.00
CA ALA A 47 1.58 7.12 -4.63
C ALA A 47 1.33 8.62 -4.48
N PHE A 48 0.59 9.00 -3.43
CA PHE A 48 0.24 10.37 -3.11
C PHE A 48 0.42 10.63 -1.61
N SER A 49 0.77 11.87 -1.27
CA SER A 49 0.70 12.35 0.12
C SER A 49 -0.75 12.58 0.55
N LEU A 50 -1.00 12.69 1.85
CA LEU A 50 -2.33 13.03 2.39
C LEU A 50 -2.85 14.36 1.83
N LYS A 51 -1.97 15.36 1.69
CA LYS A 51 -2.31 16.68 1.13
C LYS A 51 -2.75 16.56 -0.33
N GLU A 52 -1.95 15.90 -1.17
CA GLU A 52 -2.28 15.72 -2.58
C GLU A 52 -3.59 14.97 -2.78
N VAL A 53 -3.88 13.96 -1.93
CA VAL A 53 -5.14 13.23 -1.98
C VAL A 53 -6.31 14.13 -1.62
N ALA A 54 -6.22 14.92 -0.56
CA ALA A 54 -7.27 15.84 -0.15
C ALA A 54 -7.57 16.89 -1.25
N GLU A 55 -6.54 17.48 -1.83
CA GLU A 55 -6.67 18.51 -2.86
C GLU A 55 -7.22 17.97 -4.19
N ASN A 56 -6.73 16.80 -4.65
CA ASN A 56 -7.01 16.33 -6.01
C ASN A 56 -8.13 15.29 -6.11
N PHE A 57 -8.56 14.67 -5.01
CA PHE A 57 -9.64 13.69 -5.00
C PHE A 57 -10.86 14.12 -4.20
N LEU A 58 -10.71 14.95 -3.15
CA LEU A 58 -11.84 15.43 -2.36
C LEU A 58 -12.29 16.83 -2.74
N GLN A 59 -11.36 17.78 -2.93
CA GLN A 59 -11.68 19.16 -3.33
C GLN A 59 -11.89 19.29 -4.84
N ARG A 60 -11.10 18.56 -5.62
CA ARG A 60 -11.22 18.44 -7.07
C ARG A 60 -11.52 16.98 -7.40
N ARG A 61 -11.99 16.74 -8.62
CA ARG A 61 -12.18 15.36 -9.08
C ARG A 61 -11.17 15.10 -10.20
N PRO A 62 -10.33 14.04 -10.11
CA PRO A 62 -9.42 13.73 -11.19
C PRO A 62 -10.20 13.34 -12.45
N SER A 63 -9.60 13.59 -13.61
CA SER A 63 -10.14 13.17 -14.90
C SER A 63 -10.14 11.65 -15.01
N GLY A 64 -11.19 11.10 -15.63
CA GLY A 64 -11.31 9.66 -15.86
C GLY A 64 -12.56 9.06 -15.22
N ASN A 65 -12.83 7.80 -15.55
CA ASN A 65 -14.05 7.09 -15.13
C ASN A 65 -13.79 6.11 -13.97
N GLY A 66 -12.53 6.05 -13.45
CA GLY A 66 -12.13 5.09 -12.43
C GLY A 66 -12.19 3.61 -12.92
N PRO A 67 -11.98 2.64 -12.05
CA PRO A 67 -11.62 2.83 -10.65
C PRO A 67 -10.21 3.41 -10.50
N PHE A 68 -10.10 4.52 -9.77
CA PHE A 68 -8.82 5.12 -9.44
C PHE A 68 -8.03 4.22 -8.50
N ARG A 69 -6.71 4.10 -8.68
CA ARG A 69 -5.83 3.27 -7.87
C ARG A 69 -4.86 4.17 -7.11
N VAL A 70 -5.21 4.45 -5.87
CA VAL A 70 -4.53 5.44 -5.04
C VAL A 70 -3.76 4.74 -3.92
N CYS A 71 -2.45 4.92 -3.88
CA CYS A 71 -1.61 4.55 -2.76
C CYS A 71 -1.36 5.81 -1.91
N ILE A 72 -1.99 5.89 -0.74
CA ILE A 72 -1.71 6.96 0.22
C ILE A 72 -0.43 6.57 0.95
N ASP A 73 0.62 7.35 0.74
CA ASP A 73 1.98 7.10 1.23
C ASP A 73 2.41 8.16 2.25
N PRO A 74 1.87 8.11 3.49
CA PRO A 74 2.27 9.00 4.57
C PRO A 74 3.57 8.50 5.22
N GLY A 75 4.24 9.37 5.97
CA GLY A 75 5.36 8.95 6.83
C GLY A 75 4.94 8.04 7.99
N ASN A 76 3.65 8.00 8.33
CA ASN A 76 3.08 7.19 9.41
C ASN A 76 1.72 6.60 9.00
N GLY A 77 1.67 5.29 8.80
CA GLY A 77 0.44 4.56 8.44
C GLY A 77 -0.57 4.40 9.60
N HIS A 78 -0.26 4.91 10.79
CA HIS A 78 -1.14 4.91 11.97
C HIS A 78 -1.83 6.27 12.20
N ASP A 79 -1.63 7.24 11.32
CA ASP A 79 -2.19 8.59 11.44
C ASP A 79 -3.72 8.57 11.31
N THR A 80 -4.43 9.18 12.27
CA THR A 80 -5.89 9.28 12.25
C THR A 80 -6.42 10.04 11.02
N LYS A 81 -5.70 11.04 10.54
CA LYS A 81 -6.03 11.78 9.31
C LYS A 81 -6.07 10.88 8.07
N LEU A 82 -5.23 9.84 8.03
CA LEU A 82 -5.27 8.85 6.96
C LEU A 82 -6.62 8.13 6.89
N PHE A 83 -7.15 7.75 8.06
CA PHE A 83 -8.44 7.06 8.14
C PHE A 83 -9.61 8.00 7.85
N GLU A 84 -9.56 9.25 8.28
CA GLU A 84 -10.57 10.27 7.95
C GLU A 84 -10.64 10.52 6.44
N ILE A 85 -9.50 10.73 5.79
CA ILE A 85 -9.40 10.89 4.34
C ILE A 85 -9.85 9.61 3.62
N GLY A 86 -9.44 8.45 4.08
CA GLY A 86 -9.87 7.16 3.51
C GLY A 86 -11.38 6.97 3.55
N LYS A 87 -12.05 7.29 4.67
CA LYS A 87 -13.51 7.27 4.80
C LYS A 87 -14.18 8.23 3.83
N ALA A 88 -13.68 9.47 3.74
CA ALA A 88 -14.21 10.49 2.84
C ALA A 88 -14.09 10.04 1.36
N LEU A 89 -12.97 9.45 0.98
CA LEU A 89 -12.77 8.90 -0.37
C LEU A 89 -13.73 7.75 -0.67
N LYS A 90 -13.89 6.82 0.26
CA LYS A 90 -14.83 5.70 0.07
C LYS A 90 -16.28 6.18 0.01
N ALA A 91 -16.64 7.20 0.76
CA ALA A 91 -17.96 7.81 0.68
C ALA A 91 -18.19 8.52 -0.67
N ALA A 92 -17.16 9.21 -1.20
CA ALA A 92 -17.26 9.97 -2.45
C ALA A 92 -17.23 9.10 -3.71
N TYR A 93 -16.45 8.02 -3.71
CA TYR A 93 -16.18 7.21 -4.91
C TYR A 93 -16.72 5.78 -4.83
N GLY A 94 -17.02 5.25 -3.65
CA GLY A 94 -17.47 3.86 -3.49
C GLY A 94 -16.54 2.85 -4.14
N PRO A 95 -17.06 2.02 -5.09
CA PRO A 95 -16.25 1.06 -5.84
C PRO A 95 -15.35 1.71 -6.90
N GLY A 96 -15.55 2.99 -7.21
CA GLY A 96 -14.75 3.76 -8.18
C GLY A 96 -13.34 4.12 -7.70
N ILE A 97 -12.94 3.66 -6.50
CA ILE A 97 -11.60 3.88 -5.98
C ILE A 97 -11.07 2.64 -5.24
N ASN A 98 -9.84 2.26 -5.57
CA ASN A 98 -9.06 1.26 -4.85
C ASN A 98 -8.00 1.98 -4.00
N LEU A 99 -8.10 1.83 -2.69
CA LEU A 99 -7.21 2.49 -1.73
C LEU A 99 -6.18 1.51 -1.17
N MET A 100 -4.92 1.91 -1.25
CA MET A 100 -3.81 1.31 -0.52
C MET A 100 -3.28 2.32 0.49
N GLY A 101 -2.95 1.86 1.69
CA GLY A 101 -2.30 2.69 2.71
C GLY A 101 -1.22 1.91 3.46
N GLY A 102 -0.71 2.45 4.52
CA GLY A 102 0.41 1.88 5.28
C GLY A 102 1.62 2.84 5.23
N ASN A 103 2.79 2.48 5.79
CA ASN A 103 3.06 1.14 6.37
C ASN A 103 2.59 1.08 7.82
N ILE A 104 2.12 -0.08 8.22
CA ILE A 104 1.83 -0.37 9.61
C ILE A 104 2.89 -1.28 10.24
N GLY A 105 3.26 -0.97 11.48
CA GLY A 105 4.15 -1.76 12.34
C GLY A 105 3.46 -2.28 13.59
N ASN A 106 2.14 -2.06 13.71
CA ASN A 106 1.33 -2.58 14.79
C ASN A 106 0.13 -3.34 14.20
N PRO A 107 -0.02 -4.65 14.50
CA PRO A 107 -1.09 -5.47 13.92
C PRO A 107 -2.49 -4.95 14.26
N LYS A 108 -2.69 -4.32 15.44
CA LYS A 108 -4.00 -3.79 15.84
C LYS A 108 -4.54 -2.71 14.89
N THR A 109 -3.65 -1.96 14.25
CA THR A 109 -4.05 -0.92 13.29
C THR A 109 -4.70 -1.49 12.03
N TYR A 110 -4.47 -2.77 11.72
CA TYR A 110 -5.13 -3.46 10.60
C TYR A 110 -6.67 -3.38 10.67
N ALA A 111 -7.23 -3.46 11.88
CA ALA A 111 -8.67 -3.36 12.07
C ALA A 111 -9.23 -2.00 11.61
N GLU A 112 -8.48 -0.91 11.82
CA GLU A 112 -8.91 0.43 11.38
C GLU A 112 -8.91 0.55 9.84
N TYR A 113 -7.96 -0.09 9.16
CA TYR A 113 -7.97 -0.18 7.69
C TYR A 113 -9.19 -0.90 7.16
N CYS A 114 -9.60 -2.01 7.80
CA CYS A 114 -10.82 -2.74 7.42
C CYS A 114 -12.08 -1.90 7.66
N LYS A 115 -12.22 -1.26 8.83
CA LYS A 115 -13.35 -0.39 9.17
C LYS A 115 -13.47 0.81 8.24
N THR A 116 -12.33 1.33 7.79
CA THR A 116 -12.26 2.46 6.87
C THR A 116 -12.61 2.06 5.43
N GLY A 117 -12.46 0.78 5.09
CA GLY A 117 -12.73 0.23 3.76
C GLY A 117 -11.56 0.31 2.79
N PHE A 118 -10.34 0.42 3.28
CA PHE A 118 -9.15 0.27 2.44
C PHE A 118 -9.13 -1.10 1.77
N ASP A 119 -8.68 -1.13 0.52
CA ASP A 119 -8.57 -2.39 -0.23
C ASP A 119 -7.25 -3.11 0.06
N TYR A 120 -6.19 -2.35 0.34
CA TYR A 120 -4.85 -2.86 0.63
C TYR A 120 -4.21 -2.10 1.78
N VAL A 121 -3.41 -2.80 2.59
CA VAL A 121 -2.55 -2.21 3.61
C VAL A 121 -1.14 -2.77 3.51
N ARG A 122 -0.14 -1.89 3.48
CA ARG A 122 1.27 -2.27 3.53
C ARG A 122 1.65 -2.55 4.98
N VAL A 123 2.15 -3.77 5.22
CA VAL A 123 2.51 -4.30 6.54
C VAL A 123 4.01 -4.52 6.57
N GLY A 124 4.69 -3.78 7.42
CA GLY A 124 6.13 -3.86 7.64
C GLY A 124 6.77 -2.49 7.77
N MET A 125 7.68 -2.36 8.73
CA MET A 125 8.45 -1.13 8.98
C MET A 125 9.95 -1.38 9.14
N THR A 126 10.38 -2.63 9.17
CA THR A 126 11.72 -2.98 9.64
C THR A 126 12.64 -3.57 8.56
N GLY A 127 12.08 -4.00 7.45
CA GLY A 127 12.83 -4.74 6.43
C GLY A 127 13.43 -3.90 5.30
N GLY A 128 13.18 -2.61 5.26
CA GLY A 128 13.68 -1.74 4.19
C GLY A 128 15.17 -1.48 4.27
N SER A 129 15.86 -1.56 3.13
CA SER A 129 17.29 -1.23 3.06
C SER A 129 17.56 0.28 3.17
N LEU A 130 16.56 1.11 2.87
CA LEU A 130 16.67 2.58 2.90
C LEU A 130 16.24 3.19 4.24
N VAL A 131 15.31 2.53 4.96
CA VAL A 131 14.82 3.02 6.25
C VAL A 131 14.99 1.90 7.26
N ASN A 132 15.98 2.06 8.15
CA ASN A 132 16.29 1.06 9.18
C ASN A 132 15.70 1.49 10.52
N HIS A 133 14.39 1.24 10.72
CA HIS A 133 13.73 1.51 12.00
C HIS A 133 14.25 0.62 13.14
N SER A 134 14.83 -0.55 12.83
CA SER A 134 15.43 -1.43 13.84
C SER A 134 16.63 -0.79 14.52
N ALA A 135 17.41 0.03 13.83
CA ALA A 135 18.52 0.79 14.42
C ALA A 135 18.06 1.84 15.45
N HIS A 136 16.80 2.25 15.39
CA HIS A 136 16.20 3.22 16.32
C HIS A 136 15.33 2.56 17.41
N GLY A 137 15.35 1.24 17.52
CA GLY A 137 14.58 0.51 18.55
C GLY A 137 13.08 0.42 18.29
N PHE A 138 12.58 0.89 17.15
CA PHE A 138 11.17 0.82 16.76
C PHE A 138 10.98 -0.28 15.71
N ALA A 139 11.06 -1.53 16.15
CA ALA A 139 10.98 -2.67 15.25
C ALA A 139 9.94 -3.69 15.72
N TYR A 140 9.10 -4.13 14.79
CA TYR A 140 8.30 -5.34 14.96
C TYR A 140 8.82 -6.37 13.96
N PRO A 141 9.25 -7.57 14.38
CA PRO A 141 9.74 -8.58 13.46
C PRO A 141 8.70 -8.91 12.39
N GLN A 142 9.09 -8.87 11.11
CA GLN A 142 8.16 -8.97 9.98
C GLN A 142 7.29 -10.24 10.01
N ALA A 143 7.89 -11.38 10.32
CA ALA A 143 7.15 -12.64 10.41
C ALA A 143 6.07 -12.60 11.49
N SER A 144 6.43 -12.14 12.70
CA SER A 144 5.47 -12.00 13.81
C SER A 144 4.38 -10.99 13.47
N LEU A 145 4.73 -9.86 12.86
CA LEU A 145 3.77 -8.84 12.43
C LEU A 145 2.74 -9.39 11.45
N LEU A 146 3.16 -10.21 10.49
CA LEU A 146 2.25 -10.86 9.53
C LEU A 146 1.33 -11.87 10.22
N ILE A 147 1.87 -12.73 11.09
CA ILE A 147 1.10 -13.73 11.84
C ILE A 147 0.05 -13.05 12.72
N ASP A 148 0.43 -12.02 13.47
CA ASP A 148 -0.48 -11.31 14.38
C ASP A 148 -1.54 -10.51 13.59
N THR A 149 -1.17 -9.92 12.46
CA THR A 149 -2.13 -9.25 11.56
C THR A 149 -3.12 -10.25 10.96
N LEU A 150 -2.67 -11.43 10.53
CA LEU A 150 -3.53 -12.51 10.06
C LEU A 150 -4.47 -13.00 11.17
N GLY A 151 -3.98 -13.10 12.40
CA GLY A 151 -4.80 -13.45 13.57
C GLY A 151 -5.96 -12.47 13.74
N ILE A 152 -5.73 -11.16 13.65
CA ILE A 152 -6.77 -10.14 13.71
C ILE A 152 -7.75 -10.27 12.54
N LYS A 153 -7.23 -10.48 11.32
CA LYS A 153 -8.04 -10.70 10.12
C LYS A 153 -9.04 -11.84 10.31
N ASN A 154 -8.59 -12.94 10.91
CA ASN A 154 -9.40 -14.15 11.04
C ASN A 154 -10.37 -14.13 12.23
N THR A 155 -10.08 -13.38 13.29
CA THR A 155 -10.83 -13.48 14.55
C THR A 155 -11.69 -12.24 14.87
N SER A 156 -11.26 -11.04 14.51
CA SER A 156 -11.83 -9.80 15.04
C SER A 156 -12.77 -9.07 14.08
N LEU A 157 -12.93 -9.52 12.84
CA LEU A 157 -13.54 -8.74 11.76
C LEU A 157 -14.69 -9.48 11.06
N MET A 158 -15.45 -10.27 11.80
CA MET A 158 -16.62 -10.95 11.26
C MET A 158 -17.61 -9.93 10.68
N GLY A 159 -17.95 -10.10 9.41
CA GLY A 159 -18.90 -9.23 8.69
C GLY A 159 -18.29 -7.99 8.01
N LEU A 160 -17.01 -7.69 8.22
CA LEU A 160 -16.34 -6.62 7.51
C LEU A 160 -15.61 -7.11 6.24
N LYS A 161 -15.53 -6.25 5.23
CA LYS A 161 -14.64 -6.50 4.08
C LYS A 161 -13.19 -6.50 4.56
N HIS A 162 -12.50 -7.61 4.38
CA HIS A 162 -11.10 -7.70 4.77
C HIS A 162 -10.20 -6.93 3.80
N THR A 163 -9.41 -6.01 4.35
CA THR A 163 -8.32 -5.34 3.64
C THR A 163 -7.24 -6.36 3.26
N LYS A 164 -6.71 -6.33 2.04
CA LYS A 164 -5.64 -7.20 1.59
C LYS A 164 -4.32 -6.82 2.24
N ILE A 165 -3.64 -7.81 2.81
CA ILE A 165 -2.33 -7.65 3.45
C ILE A 165 -1.25 -7.65 2.36
N VAL A 166 -0.47 -6.58 2.28
CA VAL A 166 0.71 -6.47 1.42
C VAL A 166 1.95 -6.48 2.32
N SER A 167 2.70 -7.57 2.31
CA SER A 167 3.99 -7.63 3.03
C SER A 167 4.99 -6.71 2.34
N ASP A 168 5.48 -5.70 3.05
CA ASP A 168 6.41 -4.70 2.52
C ASP A 168 7.68 -4.64 3.36
N GLY A 169 8.83 -4.81 2.67
CA GLY A 169 10.16 -4.78 3.25
C GLY A 169 10.74 -6.16 3.57
N GLY A 170 12.07 -6.25 3.53
CA GLY A 170 12.84 -7.44 3.88
C GLY A 170 12.83 -8.57 2.85
N VAL A 171 12.29 -8.33 1.67
CA VAL A 171 12.33 -9.31 0.57
C VAL A 171 13.69 -9.21 -0.11
N THR A 172 14.42 -10.33 -0.10
CA THR A 172 15.77 -10.46 -0.71
C THR A 172 15.84 -11.65 -1.67
N GLY A 173 14.74 -12.35 -1.89
CA GLY A 173 14.69 -13.46 -2.84
C GLY A 173 13.39 -14.27 -2.75
N PRO A 174 13.26 -15.32 -3.58
CA PRO A 174 12.04 -16.11 -3.68
C PRO A 174 11.60 -16.76 -2.37
N ILE A 175 12.56 -17.14 -1.52
CA ILE A 175 12.26 -17.78 -0.23
C ILE A 175 11.51 -16.81 0.70
N ASP A 176 11.88 -15.53 0.72
CA ASP A 176 11.22 -14.53 1.55
C ASP A 176 9.80 -14.25 1.06
N ILE A 177 9.60 -14.28 -0.26
CA ILE A 177 8.29 -14.19 -0.89
C ILE A 177 7.40 -15.36 -0.44
N MET A 178 7.91 -16.59 -0.51
CA MET A 178 7.18 -17.79 -0.10
C MET A 178 6.82 -17.73 1.39
N LYS A 179 7.75 -17.31 2.24
CA LYS A 179 7.52 -17.13 3.69
C LYS A 179 6.42 -16.10 3.94
N ALA A 180 6.48 -14.93 3.30
CA ALA A 180 5.48 -13.88 3.49
C ALA A 180 4.07 -14.36 3.12
N ILE A 181 3.93 -15.06 2.01
CA ILE A 181 2.64 -15.64 1.57
C ILE A 181 2.17 -16.74 2.55
N ALA A 182 3.07 -17.63 2.98
CA ALA A 182 2.74 -18.69 3.95
C ALA A 182 2.30 -18.13 5.31
N LEU A 183 2.84 -16.96 5.71
CA LEU A 183 2.49 -16.26 6.94
C LEU A 183 1.24 -15.38 6.82
N GLY A 184 0.56 -15.38 5.68
CA GLY A 184 -0.76 -14.77 5.51
C GLY A 184 -0.80 -13.49 4.69
N ALA A 185 0.29 -13.08 4.04
CA ALA A 185 0.25 -11.98 3.10
C ALA A 185 -0.56 -12.36 1.85
N ASP A 186 -1.48 -11.50 1.43
CA ASP A 186 -2.20 -11.66 0.16
C ASP A 186 -1.29 -11.27 -1.02
N TYR A 187 -0.37 -10.33 -0.80
CA TYR A 187 0.58 -9.80 -1.77
C TYR A 187 1.94 -9.52 -1.11
N VAL A 188 2.96 -9.48 -1.92
CA VAL A 188 4.32 -9.07 -1.51
C VAL A 188 4.74 -7.84 -2.32
N MET A 189 5.30 -6.86 -1.65
CA MET A 189 5.91 -5.69 -2.26
C MET A 189 7.42 -5.85 -2.26
N ALA A 190 8.03 -5.66 -3.41
CA ALA A 190 9.47 -5.76 -3.58
C ALA A 190 10.02 -4.53 -4.31
N GLY A 191 11.18 -4.08 -3.87
CA GLY A 191 11.94 -2.98 -4.48
C GLY A 191 13.24 -3.49 -5.08
N ARG A 192 14.19 -3.89 -4.22
CA ARG A 192 15.53 -4.32 -4.63
C ARG A 192 15.52 -5.42 -5.70
N GLU A 193 14.60 -6.37 -5.62
CA GLU A 193 14.50 -7.49 -6.57
C GLU A 193 14.04 -7.04 -7.97
N PHE A 194 13.57 -5.80 -8.08
CA PHE A 194 13.09 -5.20 -9.32
C PHE A 194 13.92 -3.98 -9.77
N ALA A 195 14.95 -3.60 -8.99
CA ALA A 195 15.81 -2.44 -9.28
C ALA A 195 16.97 -2.77 -10.24
#